data_c47a8973ba31c4e1f975d7c345fac921
#
_entry.id   c47a8973ba31c4e1f975d7c345fac921
#
_cell.length_a   1.000
_cell.length_b   1.000
_cell.length_c   1.000
_cell.angle_alpha   90.00
_cell.angle_beta   90.00
_cell.angle_gamma   90.00
#
_symmetry.space_group_name_H-M   'P 1'
#
loop_
_entity.id
_entity.type
_entity.pdbx_description
1 polymer ?
#
loop_
_entity_poly.entity_id
_entity_poly.type
_entity_poly.pdbx_seq_one_letter_code
_entity_poly.pdbx_strand_id
1 'polypeptide(L)'
;MILPIVAYGHPTLKAIAQPITPDYPELEALLQDMWETLAHSEGVGLAAPQVNKSIRLFIVDGNPFYPDYPDAKDFKQAFINAELLETFGEEVPFKEGCLSLPNIYEEVMRPDKIRIKYLDEHFQPHEEVFEGIRARIIQHEYDHLEGHVLSDHVAPLRKTLLQSKLRAISEGKCDVDYRMIFPHKKRHR
;
A
#
# COMPACT_ATOMS: atom_id res chain seq x y z
N MET A 1 16.61 -6.82 4.79
CA MET A 1 17.09 -6.52 3.39
C MET A 1 16.09 -5.60 2.71
N ILE A 2 16.54 -4.56 1.97
CA ILE A 2 15.63 -3.68 1.22
C ILE A 2 15.13 -4.41 -0.02
N LEU A 3 13.81 -4.63 -0.10
CA LEU A 3 13.12 -5.30 -1.18
C LEU A 3 12.86 -4.35 -2.36
N PRO A 4 12.90 -4.82 -3.61
CA PRO A 4 12.48 -4.00 -4.75
C PRO A 4 10.96 -3.87 -4.79
N ILE A 5 10.46 -2.67 -5.13
CA ILE A 5 9.03 -2.37 -5.24
C ILE A 5 8.57 -2.56 -6.69
N VAL A 6 7.47 -3.27 -6.89
CA VAL A 6 6.89 -3.45 -8.23
C VAL A 6 6.20 -2.17 -8.70
N ALA A 7 6.44 -1.81 -9.95
CA ALA A 7 5.88 -0.62 -10.56
C ALA A 7 4.45 -0.84 -11.09
N TYR A 8 3.72 0.23 -11.26
CA TYR A 8 2.44 0.25 -11.95
C TYR A 8 2.45 -0.60 -13.24
N GLY A 9 1.40 -1.36 -13.43
CA GLY A 9 1.26 -2.30 -14.55
C GLY A 9 1.78 -3.70 -14.28
N HIS A 10 2.49 -3.93 -13.18
CA HIS A 10 2.93 -5.27 -12.79
C HIS A 10 1.71 -6.14 -12.41
N PRO A 11 1.61 -7.40 -12.89
CA PRO A 11 0.45 -8.26 -12.65
C PRO A 11 0.08 -8.47 -11.18
N THR A 12 1.09 -8.54 -10.30
CA THR A 12 0.88 -8.74 -8.86
C THR A 12 0.04 -7.64 -8.22
N LEU A 13 0.12 -6.39 -8.73
CA LEU A 13 -0.69 -5.27 -8.22
C LEU A 13 -2.18 -5.36 -8.59
N LYS A 14 -2.55 -6.21 -9.54
CA LYS A 14 -3.93 -6.44 -9.98
C LYS A 14 -4.50 -7.77 -9.49
N ALA A 15 -3.68 -8.60 -8.89
CA ALA A 15 -4.10 -9.88 -8.35
C ALA A 15 -4.76 -9.69 -6.97
N ILE A 16 -5.76 -10.52 -6.67
CA ILE A 16 -6.30 -10.61 -5.31
C ILE A 16 -5.32 -11.42 -4.47
N ALA A 17 -4.84 -10.82 -3.40
CA ALA A 17 -3.88 -11.42 -2.49
C ALA A 17 -4.51 -12.60 -1.70
N GLN A 18 -3.72 -13.64 -1.47
CA GLN A 18 -4.18 -14.85 -0.80
C GLN A 18 -3.89 -14.81 0.71
N PRO A 19 -4.79 -15.37 1.53
CA PRO A 19 -4.53 -15.48 2.96
C PRO A 19 -3.34 -16.40 3.23
N ILE A 20 -2.68 -16.17 4.37
CA ILE A 20 -1.56 -16.98 4.85
C ILE A 20 -1.89 -17.63 6.19
N THR A 21 -1.16 -18.68 6.51
CA THR A 21 -1.24 -19.41 7.78
C THR A 21 0.03 -19.18 8.60
N PRO A 22 0.04 -19.51 9.91
CA PRO A 22 1.21 -19.30 10.78
C PRO A 22 2.50 -19.99 10.32
N ASP A 23 2.37 -21.02 9.49
CA ASP A 23 3.49 -21.76 8.91
C ASP A 23 3.98 -21.18 7.57
N TYR A 24 3.53 -19.97 7.20
CA TYR A 24 4.04 -19.30 5.99
C TYR A 24 5.56 -19.14 6.07
N PRO A 25 6.32 -19.63 5.04
CA PRO A 25 7.77 -19.68 5.11
C PRO A 25 8.40 -18.29 5.30
N GLU A 26 9.33 -18.17 6.23
CA GLU A 26 10.14 -16.96 6.46
C GLU A 26 9.32 -15.67 6.69
N LEU A 27 8.13 -15.78 7.29
CA LEU A 27 7.26 -14.63 7.53
C LEU A 27 7.93 -13.52 8.37
N GLU A 28 8.65 -13.89 9.41
CA GLU A 28 9.36 -12.94 10.27
C GLU A 28 10.43 -12.17 9.48
N ALA A 29 11.21 -12.88 8.66
CA ALA A 29 12.21 -12.25 7.80
C ALA A 29 11.55 -11.33 6.75
N LEU A 30 10.42 -11.74 6.17
CA LEU A 30 9.66 -10.91 5.22
C LEU A 30 9.15 -9.64 5.90
N LEU A 31 8.58 -9.73 7.09
CA LEU A 31 8.10 -8.58 7.85
C LEU A 31 9.25 -7.59 8.15
N GLN A 32 10.39 -8.10 8.61
CA GLN A 32 11.58 -7.28 8.84
C GLN A 32 12.03 -6.57 7.55
N ASP A 33 12.12 -7.30 6.44
CA ASP A 33 12.51 -6.75 5.16
C ASP A 33 11.52 -5.69 4.65
N MET A 34 10.22 -5.89 4.88
CA MET A 34 9.17 -4.91 4.54
C MET A 34 9.30 -3.64 5.38
N TRP A 35 9.58 -3.75 6.69
CA TRP A 35 9.82 -2.59 7.57
C TRP A 35 11.04 -1.80 7.14
N GLU A 36 12.15 -2.47 6.83
CA GLU A 36 13.38 -1.83 6.32
C GLU A 36 13.11 -1.13 4.97
N THR A 37 12.33 -1.77 4.09
CA THR A 37 11.97 -1.22 2.78
C THR A 37 11.10 0.03 2.92
N LEU A 38 10.08 -0.02 3.79
CA LEU A 38 9.19 1.11 4.04
C LEU A 38 9.98 2.32 4.58
N ALA A 39 10.84 2.11 5.57
CA ALA A 39 11.66 3.16 6.13
C ALA A 39 12.63 3.77 5.11
N HIS A 40 13.25 2.93 4.26
CA HIS A 40 14.16 3.40 3.21
C HIS A 40 13.45 4.19 2.11
N SER A 41 12.22 3.83 1.80
CA SER A 41 11.42 4.47 0.74
C SER A 41 10.62 5.69 1.23
N GLU A 42 10.76 6.06 2.51
CA GLU A 42 10.05 7.19 3.15
C GLU A 42 8.51 7.09 3.00
N GLY A 43 7.98 5.87 2.93
CA GLY A 43 6.55 5.60 2.85
C GLY A 43 5.89 5.55 4.22
N VAL A 44 4.55 5.54 4.23
CA VAL A 44 3.71 5.39 5.44
C VAL A 44 2.99 4.04 5.50
N GLY A 45 3.01 3.29 4.41
CA GLY A 45 2.46 1.95 4.29
C GLY A 45 3.10 1.18 3.15
N LEU A 46 3.07 -0.14 3.25
CA LEU A 46 3.60 -1.06 2.25
C LEU A 46 2.85 -2.39 2.30
N ALA A 47 2.26 -2.79 1.18
CA ALA A 47 1.58 -4.07 1.05
C ALA A 47 2.48 -5.12 0.39
N ALA A 48 2.34 -6.38 0.78
CA ALA A 48 3.10 -7.49 0.23
C ALA A 48 3.01 -7.62 -1.31
N PRO A 49 1.85 -7.36 -1.96
CA PRO A 49 1.80 -7.27 -3.42
C PRO A 49 2.79 -6.28 -4.03
N GLN A 50 3.10 -5.18 -3.34
CA GLN A 50 4.08 -4.19 -3.82
C GLN A 50 5.53 -4.69 -3.76
N VAL A 51 5.81 -5.73 -3.00
CA VAL A 51 7.12 -6.43 -2.99
C VAL A 51 7.06 -7.79 -3.69
N ASN A 52 6.13 -7.93 -4.64
CA ASN A 52 5.93 -9.11 -5.48
C ASN A 52 5.53 -10.38 -4.71
N LYS A 53 4.80 -10.22 -3.60
CA LYS A 53 4.24 -11.32 -2.80
C LYS A 53 2.72 -11.18 -2.77
N SER A 54 1.98 -12.01 -3.51
CA SER A 54 0.52 -11.95 -3.60
C SER A 54 -0.16 -12.59 -2.37
N ILE A 55 0.17 -12.09 -1.18
CA ILE A 55 -0.37 -12.52 0.12
C ILE A 55 -1.06 -11.36 0.84
N ARG A 56 -2.05 -11.71 1.68
CA ARG A 56 -2.81 -10.72 2.47
C ARG A 56 -2.02 -10.24 3.67
N LEU A 57 -1.04 -9.40 3.41
CA LEU A 57 -0.17 -8.77 4.39
C LEU A 57 0.10 -7.33 3.97
N PHE A 58 -0.05 -6.40 4.90
CA PHE A 58 0.50 -5.05 4.76
C PHE A 58 0.97 -4.52 6.11
N ILE A 59 1.81 -3.52 6.07
CA ILE A 59 2.34 -2.79 7.22
C ILE A 59 2.04 -1.31 7.06
N VAL A 60 1.84 -0.63 8.19
CA VAL A 60 1.63 0.82 8.26
C VAL A 60 2.56 1.44 9.30
N ASP A 61 3.10 2.61 8.99
CA ASP A 61 3.83 3.47 9.93
C ASP A 61 3.33 4.90 9.72
N GLY A 62 2.48 5.36 10.62
CA GLY A 62 1.89 6.70 10.56
C GLY A 62 2.82 7.81 11.06
N ASN A 63 3.92 7.47 11.74
CA ASN A 63 4.79 8.46 12.38
C ASN A 63 5.27 9.59 11.46
N PRO A 64 5.55 9.38 10.16
CA PRO A 64 5.90 10.48 9.26
C PRO A 64 4.82 11.56 9.10
N PHE A 65 3.57 11.28 9.42
CA PHE A 65 2.48 12.27 9.42
C PHE A 65 2.37 13.08 10.71
N TYR A 66 3.04 12.66 11.78
CA TYR A 66 3.09 13.44 13.01
C TYR A 66 4.11 14.59 12.86
N PRO A 67 3.87 15.83 13.35
CA PRO A 67 2.73 16.24 14.21
C PRO A 67 1.49 16.76 13.45
N ASP A 68 1.52 16.84 12.12
CA ASP A 68 0.40 17.42 11.35
C ASP A 68 -0.90 16.65 11.57
N TYR A 69 -0.78 15.32 11.79
CA TYR A 69 -1.86 14.42 12.14
C TYR A 69 -1.56 13.75 13.48
N PRO A 70 -2.08 14.28 14.61
CA PRO A 70 -1.77 13.78 15.96
C PRO A 70 -2.11 12.31 16.19
N ASP A 71 -3.16 11.79 15.55
CA ASP A 71 -3.58 10.38 15.61
C ASP A 71 -2.63 9.42 14.89
N ALA A 72 -1.69 9.94 14.09
CA ALA A 72 -0.64 9.15 13.45
C ALA A 72 0.51 8.76 14.40
N LYS A 73 0.62 9.44 15.55
CA LYS A 73 1.70 9.20 16.51
C LYS A 73 1.66 7.76 17.04
N ASP A 74 2.82 7.11 17.05
CA ASP A 74 3.03 5.75 17.54
C ASP A 74 2.16 4.68 16.83
N PHE A 75 1.59 5.04 15.67
CA PHE A 75 0.83 4.11 14.85
C PHE A 75 1.77 3.34 13.92
N LYS A 76 2.24 2.19 14.39
CA LYS A 76 3.11 1.28 13.64
C LYS A 76 2.64 -0.15 13.84
N GLN A 77 2.17 -0.81 12.76
CA GLN A 77 1.43 -2.05 12.88
C GLN A 77 1.44 -2.89 11.61
N ALA A 78 1.46 -4.23 11.77
CA ALA A 78 1.26 -5.19 10.69
C ALA A 78 -0.19 -5.71 10.71
N PHE A 79 -0.71 -5.97 9.51
CA PHE A 79 -2.05 -6.51 9.27
C PHE A 79 -1.94 -7.76 8.41
N ILE A 80 -2.28 -8.91 8.98
CA ILE A 80 -2.28 -10.20 8.31
C ILE A 80 -3.72 -10.64 8.08
N ASN A 81 -4.03 -11.16 6.89
CA ASN A 81 -5.35 -11.64 6.51
C ASN A 81 -6.48 -10.63 6.80
N ALA A 82 -6.18 -9.36 6.61
CA ALA A 82 -7.13 -8.29 6.86
C ALA A 82 -8.38 -8.42 6.00
N GLU A 83 -9.54 -8.11 6.60
CA GLU A 83 -10.83 -8.02 5.95
C GLU A 83 -11.54 -6.74 6.39
N LEU A 84 -11.78 -5.85 5.45
CA LEU A 84 -12.52 -4.62 5.67
C LEU A 84 -14.01 -4.95 5.78
N LEU A 85 -14.57 -4.81 6.98
CA LEU A 85 -15.97 -5.17 7.27
C LEU A 85 -16.93 -4.06 6.90
N GLU A 86 -16.51 -2.81 7.13
CA GLU A 86 -17.37 -1.63 6.94
C GLU A 86 -16.52 -0.39 6.71
N THR A 87 -17.00 0.48 5.82
CA THR A 87 -16.53 1.85 5.68
C THR A 87 -17.70 2.78 6.01
N PHE A 88 -17.49 3.82 6.80
CA PHE A 88 -18.54 4.72 7.24
C PHE A 88 -17.98 6.10 7.61
N GLY A 89 -18.83 6.98 8.12
CA GLY A 89 -18.47 8.35 8.42
C GLY A 89 -18.58 9.27 7.21
N GLU A 90 -17.80 10.34 7.19
CA GLU A 90 -17.81 11.33 6.13
C GLU A 90 -16.80 11.01 5.03
N GLU A 91 -17.15 11.34 3.79
CA GLU A 91 -16.21 11.29 2.67
C GLU A 91 -15.24 12.47 2.78
N VAL A 92 -13.98 12.20 2.97
CA VAL A 92 -12.92 13.19 3.17
C VAL A 92 -11.90 13.14 2.04
N PRO A 93 -11.57 14.27 1.41
CA PRO A 93 -10.49 14.32 0.43
C PRO A 93 -9.12 14.27 1.12
N PHE A 94 -8.20 13.54 0.51
CA PHE A 94 -6.81 13.53 0.94
C PHE A 94 -5.88 13.29 -0.27
N LYS A 95 -4.76 13.99 -0.29
CA LYS A 95 -3.76 13.82 -1.34
C LYS A 95 -2.88 12.62 -1.03
N GLU A 96 -3.15 11.51 -1.72
CA GLU A 96 -2.41 10.26 -1.57
C GLU A 96 -1.25 10.14 -2.57
N GLY A 97 -0.19 9.46 -2.17
CA GLY A 97 0.87 8.93 -3.03
C GLY A 97 0.96 7.42 -2.91
N CYS A 98 1.70 6.77 -3.79
CA CYS A 98 1.93 5.32 -3.76
C CYS A 98 3.34 4.99 -4.25
N LEU A 99 4.07 4.17 -3.51
CA LEU A 99 5.43 3.76 -3.88
C LEU A 99 5.50 3.00 -5.22
N SER A 100 4.41 2.34 -5.62
CA SER A 100 4.30 1.67 -6.93
C SER A 100 3.96 2.64 -8.09
N LEU A 101 3.56 3.88 -7.77
CA LEU A 101 3.26 4.96 -8.69
C LEU A 101 4.12 6.19 -8.35
N PRO A 102 5.44 6.13 -8.51
CA PRO A 102 6.33 7.19 -8.06
C PRO A 102 6.00 8.55 -8.70
N ASN A 103 6.13 9.61 -7.90
CA ASN A 103 5.88 11.00 -8.31
C ASN A 103 4.44 11.27 -8.80
N ILE A 104 3.49 10.41 -8.44
CA ILE A 104 2.05 10.63 -8.63
C ILE A 104 1.42 10.88 -7.27
N TYR A 105 0.79 12.04 -7.13
CA TYR A 105 0.02 12.45 -5.95
C TYR A 105 -1.33 12.95 -6.42
N GLU A 106 -2.40 12.33 -5.96
CA GLU A 106 -3.76 12.65 -6.40
C GLU A 106 -4.71 12.71 -5.22
N GLU A 107 -5.69 13.59 -5.32
CA GLU A 107 -6.75 13.67 -4.34
C GLU A 107 -7.70 12.49 -4.49
N VAL A 108 -7.91 11.79 -3.38
CA VAL A 108 -8.81 10.63 -3.28
C VAL A 108 -9.84 10.89 -2.19
N MET A 109 -11.11 10.67 -2.50
CA MET A 109 -12.20 10.68 -1.55
C MET A 109 -12.30 9.31 -0.88
N ARG A 110 -12.31 9.27 0.46
CA ARG A 110 -12.56 8.04 1.22
C ARG A 110 -13.38 8.34 2.46
N PRO A 111 -14.20 7.38 2.92
CA PRO A 111 -14.81 7.45 4.25
C PRO A 111 -13.73 7.59 5.32
N ASP A 112 -13.98 8.44 6.30
CA ASP A 112 -13.02 8.75 7.36
C ASP A 112 -12.95 7.68 8.46
N LYS A 113 -13.84 6.66 8.42
CA LYS A 113 -13.91 5.58 9.40
C LYS A 113 -14.04 4.23 8.74
N ILE A 114 -13.38 3.25 9.34
CA ILE A 114 -13.45 1.85 8.92
C ILE A 114 -13.59 0.94 10.13
N ARG A 115 -14.24 -0.22 9.93
CA ARG A 115 -14.14 -1.37 10.82
C ARG A 115 -13.48 -2.51 10.06
N ILE A 116 -12.42 -3.07 10.63
CA ILE A 116 -11.56 -4.06 10.02
C ILE A 116 -11.23 -5.16 11.02
N LYS A 117 -11.24 -6.40 10.55
CA LYS A 117 -10.69 -7.52 11.29
C LYS A 117 -9.39 -7.97 10.64
N TYR A 118 -8.43 -8.41 11.45
CA TYR A 118 -7.11 -8.82 10.99
C TYR A 118 -6.42 -9.67 12.05
N LEU A 119 -5.31 -10.28 11.67
CA LEU A 119 -4.38 -10.91 12.59
C LEU A 119 -3.14 -10.01 12.72
N ASP A 120 -2.59 -9.93 13.92
CA ASP A 120 -1.30 -9.28 14.14
C ASP A 120 -0.12 -10.19 13.74
N GLU A 121 1.10 -9.73 13.95
CA GLU A 121 2.32 -10.49 13.64
C GLU A 121 2.48 -11.81 14.42
N HIS A 122 1.70 -11.97 15.50
CA HIS A 122 1.61 -13.20 16.30
C HIS A 122 0.36 -14.04 15.98
N PHE A 123 -0.34 -13.73 14.89
CA PHE A 123 -1.62 -14.35 14.49
C PHE A 123 -2.72 -14.24 15.55
N GLN A 124 -2.66 -13.22 16.42
CA GLN A 124 -3.76 -12.93 17.33
C GLN A 124 -4.85 -12.15 16.61
N PRO A 125 -6.14 -12.52 16.75
CA PRO A 125 -7.23 -11.87 16.06
C PRO A 125 -7.60 -10.52 16.70
N HIS A 126 -7.86 -9.54 15.86
CA HIS A 126 -8.34 -8.22 16.22
C HIS A 126 -9.52 -7.83 15.33
N GLU A 127 -10.47 -7.10 15.92
CA GLU A 127 -11.50 -6.36 15.19
C GLU A 127 -11.56 -4.97 15.79
N GLU A 128 -11.28 -3.95 14.97
CA GLU A 128 -11.11 -2.57 15.44
C GLU A 128 -11.76 -1.57 14.48
N VAL A 129 -12.13 -0.44 15.06
CA VAL A 129 -12.52 0.76 14.30
C VAL A 129 -11.33 1.71 14.28
N PHE A 130 -10.94 2.12 13.08
CA PHE A 130 -9.96 3.17 12.85
C PHE A 130 -10.65 4.37 12.22
N GLU A 131 -10.14 5.58 12.51
CA GLU A 131 -10.62 6.83 11.95
C GLU A 131 -9.48 7.75 11.55
N GLY A 132 -9.80 8.84 10.83
CA GLY A 132 -8.84 9.85 10.44
C GLY A 132 -7.72 9.32 9.56
N ILE A 133 -6.48 9.77 9.83
CA ILE A 133 -5.31 9.41 9.01
C ILE A 133 -4.98 7.92 9.11
N ARG A 134 -5.24 7.27 10.25
CA ARG A 134 -5.06 5.82 10.41
C ARG A 134 -5.95 5.04 9.46
N ALA A 135 -7.23 5.38 9.39
CA ALA A 135 -8.17 4.77 8.46
C ALA A 135 -7.78 5.02 7.00
N ARG A 136 -7.22 6.20 6.70
CA ARG A 136 -6.73 6.57 5.37
C ARG A 136 -5.61 5.65 4.89
N ILE A 137 -4.58 5.48 5.71
CA ILE A 137 -3.43 4.63 5.36
C ILE A 137 -3.88 3.17 5.22
N ILE A 138 -4.67 2.66 6.15
CA ILE A 138 -5.17 1.28 6.11
C ILE A 138 -5.96 1.02 4.83
N GLN A 139 -6.88 1.90 4.43
CA GLN A 139 -7.66 1.74 3.20
C GLN A 139 -6.78 1.69 1.96
N HIS A 140 -5.75 2.52 1.89
CA HIS A 140 -4.80 2.52 0.78
C HIS A 140 -4.06 1.19 0.66
N GLU A 141 -3.53 0.67 1.78
CA GLU A 141 -2.81 -0.61 1.78
C GLU A 141 -3.73 -1.81 1.57
N TYR A 142 -4.95 -1.75 2.10
CA TYR A 142 -5.97 -2.77 1.86
C TYR A 142 -6.33 -2.89 0.39
N ASP A 143 -6.42 -1.78 -0.34
CA ASP A 143 -6.68 -1.78 -1.78
C ASP A 143 -5.69 -2.65 -2.55
N HIS A 144 -4.41 -2.65 -2.16
CA HIS A 144 -3.40 -3.51 -2.78
C HIS A 144 -3.67 -5.00 -2.59
N LEU A 145 -4.36 -5.40 -1.51
CA LEU A 145 -4.76 -6.79 -1.30
C LEU A 145 -5.92 -7.19 -2.23
N GLU A 146 -6.72 -6.22 -2.67
CA GLU A 146 -7.87 -6.41 -3.56
C GLU A 146 -7.53 -6.11 -5.05
N GLY A 147 -6.27 -5.89 -5.37
CA GLY A 147 -5.81 -5.62 -6.73
C GLY A 147 -6.11 -4.20 -7.24
N HIS A 148 -6.29 -3.26 -6.33
CA HIS A 148 -6.48 -1.84 -6.64
C HIS A 148 -5.26 -1.00 -6.35
N VAL A 149 -5.09 0.07 -7.10
CA VAL A 149 -4.03 1.07 -6.91
C VAL A 149 -4.62 2.48 -6.92
N LEU A 150 -3.84 3.45 -6.45
CA LEU A 150 -4.22 4.86 -6.33
C LEU A 150 -4.97 5.39 -7.57
N SER A 151 -4.50 5.07 -8.78
CA SER A 151 -5.10 5.56 -10.02
C SER A 151 -6.51 5.00 -10.29
N ASP A 152 -6.96 3.99 -9.56
CA ASP A 152 -8.32 3.44 -9.68
C ASP A 152 -9.35 4.29 -8.92
N HIS A 153 -8.91 5.14 -8.00
CA HIS A 153 -9.75 5.99 -7.16
C HIS A 153 -9.84 7.45 -7.63
N VAL A 154 -9.08 7.84 -8.64
CA VAL A 154 -9.13 9.20 -9.16
C VAL A 154 -10.28 9.37 -10.16
N ALA A 155 -10.80 10.61 -10.28
CA ALA A 155 -11.85 10.93 -11.24
C ALA A 155 -11.44 10.55 -12.68
N PRO A 156 -12.40 10.11 -13.54
CA PRO A 156 -12.10 9.61 -14.89
C PRO A 156 -11.26 10.56 -15.75
N LEU A 157 -11.53 11.86 -15.68
CA LEU A 157 -10.76 12.88 -16.40
C LEU A 157 -9.31 12.93 -15.92
N ARG A 158 -9.09 12.89 -14.59
CA ARG A 158 -7.73 12.85 -14.02
C ARG A 158 -7.00 11.57 -14.43
N LYS A 159 -7.67 10.43 -14.42
CA LYS A 159 -7.10 9.16 -14.87
C LYS A 159 -6.62 9.23 -16.32
N THR A 160 -7.39 9.87 -17.19
CA THR A 160 -7.00 10.12 -18.59
C THR A 160 -5.74 10.97 -18.67
N LEU A 161 -5.65 12.05 -17.89
CA LEU A 161 -4.47 12.92 -17.87
C LEU A 161 -3.22 12.22 -17.31
N LEU A 162 -3.41 11.24 -16.43
CA LEU A 162 -2.32 10.47 -15.84
C LEU A 162 -1.79 9.34 -16.74
N GLN A 163 -2.51 8.93 -17.79
CA GLN A 163 -2.16 7.75 -18.60
C GLN A 163 -0.75 7.78 -19.15
N SER A 164 -0.30 8.92 -19.67
CA SER A 164 1.05 9.09 -20.21
C SER A 164 2.11 8.85 -19.12
N LYS A 165 1.89 9.39 -17.91
CA LYS A 165 2.80 9.25 -16.78
C LYS A 165 2.80 7.82 -16.22
N LEU A 166 1.63 7.20 -16.11
CA LEU A 166 1.48 5.80 -15.70
C LEU A 166 2.19 4.85 -16.66
N ARG A 167 2.05 5.09 -17.97
CA ARG A 167 2.76 4.33 -19.00
C ARG A 167 4.28 4.49 -18.87
N ALA A 168 4.76 5.72 -18.66
CA ALA A 168 6.18 5.97 -18.45
C ALA A 168 6.73 5.19 -17.26
N ILE A 169 5.99 5.16 -16.13
CA ILE A 169 6.35 4.37 -14.95
C ILE A 169 6.44 2.87 -15.30
N SER A 170 5.45 2.32 -16.00
CA SER A 170 5.45 0.89 -16.40
C SER A 170 6.62 0.52 -17.31
N GLU A 171 7.15 1.48 -18.07
CA GLU A 171 8.30 1.34 -18.96
C GLU A 171 9.65 1.61 -18.25
N GLY A 172 9.65 1.91 -16.95
CA GLY A 172 10.86 2.23 -16.19
C GLY A 172 11.39 3.65 -16.42
N LYS A 173 10.57 4.55 -16.94
CA LYS A 173 10.90 5.95 -17.17
C LYS A 173 10.42 6.81 -15.99
N CYS A 174 10.99 6.55 -14.80
CA CYS A 174 10.75 7.31 -13.58
C CYS A 174 12.04 7.41 -12.79
N ASP A 175 12.18 8.48 -12.02
CA ASP A 175 13.32 8.73 -11.14
C ASP A 175 12.89 8.51 -9.69
N VAL A 176 13.56 7.58 -9.01
CA VAL A 176 13.30 7.19 -7.62
C VAL A 176 14.59 6.73 -6.94
N ASP A 177 14.66 6.91 -5.63
CA ASP A 177 15.82 6.53 -4.81
C ASP A 177 15.76 5.08 -4.30
N TYR A 178 14.75 4.32 -4.67
CA TYR A 178 14.59 2.91 -4.31
C TYR A 178 14.51 1.99 -5.53
N ARG A 179 14.82 0.71 -5.33
CA ARG A 179 14.82 -0.28 -6.41
C ARG A 179 13.40 -0.62 -6.83
N MET A 180 13.15 -0.69 -8.14
CA MET A 180 11.85 -1.09 -8.69
C MET A 180 11.95 -2.28 -9.65
N ILE A 181 10.84 -3.03 -9.74
CA ILE A 181 10.60 -4.07 -10.75
C ILE A 181 9.56 -3.54 -11.72
N PHE A 182 9.92 -3.42 -12.99
CA PHE A 182 9.07 -2.90 -14.05
C PHE A 182 8.46 -4.03 -14.88
N PRO A 183 7.17 -3.97 -15.26
CA PRO A 183 6.51 -5.02 -16.04
C PRO A 183 7.03 -5.14 -17.48
N HIS A 184 7.53 -4.04 -18.05
CA HIS A 184 7.96 -3.94 -19.44
C HIS A 184 9.41 -3.52 -19.61
N LYS A 185 10.32 -4.10 -18.86
CA LYS A 185 11.75 -3.88 -19.13
C LYS A 185 12.10 -4.51 -20.46
N LYS A 186 12.27 -3.73 -21.54
CA LYS A 186 12.88 -4.23 -22.78
C LYS A 186 14.23 -4.86 -22.41
N ARG A 187 14.37 -6.17 -22.62
CA ARG A 187 15.69 -6.79 -22.63
C ARG A 187 16.48 -6.10 -23.74
N HIS A 188 17.45 -5.29 -23.42
CA HIS A 188 18.48 -4.92 -24.38
C HIS A 188 19.19 -6.22 -24.78
N ARG A 189 18.98 -6.62 -26.04
CA ARG A 189 19.78 -7.63 -26.71
C ARG A 189 21.13 -7.04 -27.06
#